data_2c71a379c9a1063df18b95c2491542a1
#
_entry.id   2c71a379c9a1063df18b95c2491542a1
#
_cell.length_a   1.000
_cell.length_b   1.000
_cell.length_c   1.000
_cell.angle_alpha   90.00
_cell.angle_beta   90.00
_cell.angle_gamma   90.00
#
_symmetry.space_group_name_H-M   'P 1'
#
loop_
_entity.id
_entity.type
_entity.pdbx_description
1 polymer ?
#
loop_
_entity_poly.entity_id
_entity_poly.type
_entity_poly.pdbx_seq_one_letter_code
_entity_poly.pdbx_strand_id
1 'polypeptide(L)'
;MRIGVPLETRPGETRVAATPETVKKLIGQGHTVVIQKDAGVQASQPDSAYEAVGATIGTAADTFGAEIVLKVRAPETAELKQIKSGSVLIGMLDPFDNDNIAAMAAQGVTAFSLEAAPRTTRAQSMDVLSSQANIAGYKAVMIAANEYQRFMPMLMTAAGTVKAARVLILGAGVAGLQAIATAKRLGAVIEASDVRPAAKEQIESLGGKFVDVPYETDEEREIAKGVGGYARPMPEAWMKRQAALVAERAQQADIVITTALIPGRKPPVLLHSDTVANMKPGSIVIDIAAGKGENGSGNCPLTQADKIVEVNGVKIVGYTNLASMVAADASALYARNLIDFMKLIVDKDAKLIIPADDDIVTACLMCRDGQAVRKN
;
A
#
# COMPACT_ATOMS: atom_id res chain seq x y z
N MET A 1 25.84 -3.70 -15.00
CA MET A 1 25.56 -2.35 -14.46
C MET A 1 25.74 -2.34 -12.95
N ARG A 2 26.09 -1.20 -12.37
CA ARG A 2 26.14 -1.01 -10.92
C ARG A 2 24.78 -0.58 -10.39
N ILE A 3 24.25 -1.32 -9.41
CA ILE A 3 22.95 -1.07 -8.78
C ILE A 3 23.17 -0.64 -7.34
N GLY A 4 22.57 0.49 -6.94
CA GLY A 4 22.63 1.02 -5.58
C GLY A 4 21.32 0.87 -4.85
N VAL A 5 21.39 0.44 -3.59
CA VAL A 5 20.23 0.31 -2.70
C VAL A 5 20.52 1.14 -1.44
N PRO A 6 20.05 2.39 -1.39
CA PRO A 6 20.25 3.23 -0.21
C PRO A 6 19.35 2.81 0.96
N LEU A 7 19.74 3.25 2.17
CA LEU A 7 18.88 3.23 3.34
C LEU A 7 17.72 4.20 3.16
N GLU A 8 16.52 3.78 3.48
CA GLU A 8 15.36 4.67 3.50
C GLU A 8 15.39 5.58 4.74
N THR A 9 15.22 6.88 4.52
CA THR A 9 15.39 7.90 5.55
C THR A 9 14.08 8.52 6.04
N ARG A 10 12.98 8.29 5.32
CA ARG A 10 11.67 8.82 5.72
C ARG A 10 11.20 8.22 7.04
N PRO A 11 10.70 9.03 7.99
CA PRO A 11 10.19 8.54 9.26
C PRO A 11 9.15 7.43 9.05
N GLY A 12 9.30 6.33 9.80
CA GLY A 12 8.39 5.18 9.73
C GLY A 12 8.57 4.27 8.51
N GLU A 13 9.56 4.53 7.62
CA GLU A 13 9.92 3.61 6.55
C GLU A 13 11.03 2.66 7.03
N THR A 14 10.69 1.38 7.06
CA THR A 14 11.57 0.31 7.58
C THR A 14 11.87 -0.75 6.53
N ARG A 15 11.29 -0.61 5.34
CA ARG A 15 11.52 -1.51 4.21
C ARG A 15 12.83 -1.17 3.52
N VAL A 16 13.33 -2.13 2.75
CA VAL A 16 14.49 -1.98 1.86
C VAL A 16 14.13 -2.44 0.45
N ALA A 17 14.67 -1.78 -0.57
CA ALA A 17 14.30 -2.03 -1.97
C ALA A 17 14.87 -3.34 -2.55
N ALA A 18 15.84 -3.97 -1.91
CA ALA A 18 16.38 -5.26 -2.30
C ALA A 18 16.64 -6.15 -1.09
N THR A 19 16.45 -7.44 -1.23
CA THR A 19 16.79 -8.45 -0.21
C THR A 19 17.96 -9.30 -0.68
N PRO A 20 18.65 -10.04 0.19
CA PRO A 20 19.72 -10.95 -0.24
C PRO A 20 19.31 -11.91 -1.34
N GLU A 21 18.05 -12.40 -1.32
CA GLU A 21 17.50 -13.25 -2.38
C GLU A 21 17.51 -12.53 -3.74
N THR A 22 17.04 -11.29 -3.78
CA THR A 22 16.94 -10.53 -5.02
C THR A 22 18.29 -10.02 -5.49
N VAL A 23 19.17 -9.65 -4.56
CA VAL A 23 20.56 -9.28 -4.83
C VAL A 23 21.33 -10.44 -5.47
N LYS A 24 21.17 -11.68 -4.97
CA LYS A 24 21.76 -12.86 -5.58
C LYS A 24 21.33 -13.05 -7.04
N LYS A 25 20.06 -12.78 -7.34
CA LYS A 25 19.55 -12.84 -8.73
C LYS A 25 20.18 -11.76 -9.61
N LEU A 26 20.27 -10.51 -9.12
CA LEU A 26 20.90 -9.41 -9.85
C LEU A 26 22.38 -9.67 -10.15
N ILE A 27 23.12 -10.19 -9.19
CA ILE A 27 24.54 -10.57 -9.38
C ILE A 27 24.65 -11.70 -10.39
N GLY A 28 23.77 -12.72 -10.32
CA GLY A 28 23.70 -13.80 -11.30
C GLY A 28 23.38 -13.34 -12.72
N GLN A 29 22.78 -12.16 -12.89
CA GLN A 29 22.51 -11.49 -14.16
C GLN A 29 23.66 -10.58 -14.63
N GLY A 30 24.80 -10.59 -13.95
CA GLY A 30 25.99 -9.81 -14.32
C GLY A 30 26.02 -8.37 -13.79
N HIS A 31 25.17 -8.03 -12.81
CA HIS A 31 25.23 -6.74 -12.15
C HIS A 31 26.18 -6.76 -10.94
N THR A 32 26.69 -5.59 -10.57
CA THR A 32 27.32 -5.36 -9.27
C THR A 32 26.33 -4.60 -8.39
N VAL A 33 26.19 -5.01 -7.12
CA VAL A 33 25.20 -4.43 -6.22
C VAL A 33 25.91 -3.84 -5.01
N VAL A 34 25.63 -2.60 -4.71
CA VAL A 34 26.09 -1.91 -3.50
C VAL A 34 24.87 -1.59 -2.62
N ILE A 35 24.92 -2.02 -1.38
CA ILE A 35 23.89 -1.79 -0.37
C ILE A 35 24.47 -0.75 0.62
N GLN A 36 23.71 0.28 0.92
CA GLN A 36 24.11 1.19 1.98
C GLN A 36 24.17 0.44 3.31
N LYS A 37 25.19 0.71 4.10
CA LYS A 37 25.35 0.13 5.44
C LYS A 37 24.04 0.27 6.22
N ASP A 38 23.64 -0.80 6.88
CA ASP A 38 22.43 -0.91 7.71
C ASP A 38 21.09 -0.78 6.96
N ALA A 39 21.07 -0.67 5.62
CA ALA A 39 19.86 -0.46 4.85
C ALA A 39 18.76 -1.52 5.04
N GLY A 40 19.15 -2.77 5.27
CA GLY A 40 18.22 -3.89 5.45
C GLY A 40 17.90 -4.24 6.90
N VAL A 41 18.58 -3.63 7.88
CA VAL A 41 18.52 -4.06 9.30
C VAL A 41 17.09 -4.04 9.84
N GLN A 42 16.34 -2.98 9.59
CA GLN A 42 14.95 -2.86 10.04
C GLN A 42 13.98 -3.85 9.34
N ALA A 43 14.40 -4.41 8.20
CA ALA A 43 13.70 -5.47 7.49
C ALA A 43 14.25 -6.88 7.81
N SER A 44 15.00 -7.02 8.90
CA SER A 44 15.64 -8.27 9.33
C SER A 44 16.64 -8.83 8.32
N GLN A 45 17.29 -7.95 7.55
CA GLN A 45 18.31 -8.28 6.55
C GLN A 45 19.64 -7.60 6.94
N PRO A 46 20.50 -8.26 7.73
CA PRO A 46 21.77 -7.67 8.15
C PRO A 46 22.74 -7.56 6.98
N ASP A 47 23.71 -6.65 7.06
CA ASP A 47 24.73 -6.40 6.04
C ASP A 47 25.47 -7.70 5.64
N SER A 48 25.80 -8.54 6.62
CA SER A 48 26.45 -9.83 6.38
C SER A 48 25.68 -10.78 5.47
N ALA A 49 24.33 -10.69 5.46
CA ALA A 49 23.51 -11.50 4.57
C ALA A 49 23.62 -11.03 3.10
N TYR A 50 23.82 -9.74 2.88
CA TYR A 50 24.09 -9.19 1.54
C TYR A 50 25.52 -9.52 1.07
N GLU A 51 26.50 -9.40 1.96
CA GLU A 51 27.90 -9.78 1.66
C GLU A 51 28.01 -11.27 1.30
N ALA A 52 27.28 -12.13 2.01
CA ALA A 52 27.26 -13.59 1.75
C ALA A 52 26.74 -13.95 0.34
N VAL A 53 26.00 -13.09 -0.31
CA VAL A 53 25.52 -13.28 -1.69
C VAL A 53 26.32 -12.48 -2.72
N GLY A 54 27.38 -11.78 -2.31
CA GLY A 54 28.32 -11.08 -3.18
C GLY A 54 28.06 -9.58 -3.36
N ALA A 55 27.17 -8.97 -2.58
CA ALA A 55 27.02 -7.52 -2.57
C ALA A 55 28.17 -6.82 -1.83
N THR A 56 28.41 -5.57 -2.15
CA THR A 56 29.32 -4.69 -1.42
C THR A 56 28.50 -3.81 -0.47
N ILE A 57 28.96 -3.66 0.78
CA ILE A 57 28.41 -2.68 1.70
C ILE A 57 29.16 -1.37 1.51
N GLY A 58 28.41 -0.28 1.35
CA GLY A 58 28.95 1.04 1.06
C GLY A 58 28.26 2.18 1.79
N THR A 59 28.59 3.39 1.41
CA THR A 59 28.00 4.64 1.91
C THR A 59 26.77 5.04 1.11
N ALA A 60 26.03 6.07 1.56
CA ALA A 60 24.97 6.70 0.78
C ALA A 60 25.48 7.19 -0.58
N ALA A 61 26.65 7.84 -0.61
CA ALA A 61 27.26 8.31 -1.85
C ALA A 61 27.57 7.17 -2.83
N ASP A 62 28.00 6.02 -2.35
CA ASP A 62 28.26 4.83 -3.18
C ASP A 62 26.98 4.30 -3.84
N THR A 63 25.86 4.33 -3.12
CA THR A 63 24.56 3.83 -3.60
C THR A 63 23.89 4.82 -4.54
N PHE A 64 23.87 6.11 -4.19
CA PHE A 64 23.28 7.15 -5.06
C PHE A 64 24.14 7.45 -6.31
N GLY A 65 25.42 7.12 -6.28
CA GLY A 65 26.35 7.21 -7.42
C GLY A 65 26.26 6.03 -8.41
N ALA A 66 25.36 5.08 -8.19
CA ALA A 66 25.17 3.92 -9.05
C ALA A 66 24.46 4.28 -10.38
N GLU A 67 24.53 3.38 -11.37
CA GLU A 67 23.83 3.55 -12.66
C GLU A 67 22.31 3.35 -12.52
N ILE A 68 21.91 2.42 -11.62
CA ILE A 68 20.51 2.20 -11.24
C ILE A 68 20.40 2.33 -9.72
N VAL A 69 19.47 3.15 -9.26
CA VAL A 69 19.15 3.32 -7.83
C VAL A 69 17.77 2.74 -7.58
N LEU A 70 17.70 1.77 -6.66
CA LEU A 70 16.44 1.16 -6.23
C LEU A 70 16.03 1.75 -4.88
N LYS A 71 14.85 2.37 -4.81
CA LYS A 71 14.29 2.93 -3.58
C LYS A 71 12.89 2.40 -3.29
N VAL A 72 12.51 2.43 -2.02
CA VAL A 72 11.12 2.17 -1.63
C VAL A 72 10.27 3.41 -1.82
N ARG A 73 10.77 4.58 -1.39
CA ARG A 73 10.07 5.86 -1.50
C ARG A 73 10.79 6.84 -2.40
N ALA A 74 10.05 7.82 -2.92
CA ALA A 74 10.65 8.95 -3.62
C ALA A 74 11.76 9.59 -2.76
N PRO A 75 12.91 9.93 -3.36
CA PRO A 75 14.01 10.53 -2.63
C PRO A 75 13.61 11.88 -2.04
N GLU A 76 14.09 12.18 -0.84
CA GLU A 76 14.03 13.52 -0.28
C GLU A 76 15.00 14.45 -1.02
N THR A 77 14.82 15.77 -0.88
CA THR A 77 15.64 16.77 -1.59
C THR A 77 17.14 16.55 -1.37
N ALA A 78 17.56 16.17 -0.17
CA ALA A 78 18.97 15.91 0.14
C ALA A 78 19.50 14.63 -0.52
N GLU A 79 18.67 13.60 -0.62
CA GLU A 79 19.00 12.34 -1.31
C GLU A 79 19.04 12.54 -2.83
N LEU A 80 18.05 13.27 -3.38
CA LEU A 80 17.96 13.53 -4.81
C LEU A 80 19.22 14.21 -5.35
N LYS A 81 19.78 15.16 -4.61
CA LYS A 81 21.05 15.84 -4.96
C LYS A 81 22.27 14.93 -5.03
N GLN A 82 22.23 13.78 -4.38
CA GLN A 82 23.30 12.80 -4.42
C GLN A 82 23.19 11.82 -5.59
N ILE A 83 21.99 11.70 -6.19
CA ILE A 83 21.79 10.82 -7.35
C ILE A 83 22.53 11.40 -8.55
N LYS A 84 23.39 10.59 -9.16
CA LYS A 84 24.17 10.99 -10.31
C LYS A 84 23.24 11.29 -11.50
N SER A 85 23.45 12.43 -12.18
CA SER A 85 22.76 12.71 -13.45
C SER A 85 23.02 11.62 -14.48
N GLY A 86 21.99 11.23 -15.23
CA GLY A 86 22.00 10.12 -16.18
C GLY A 86 21.73 8.74 -15.53
N SER A 87 21.59 8.66 -14.20
CA SER A 87 21.20 7.40 -13.52
C SER A 87 19.71 7.11 -13.71
N VAL A 88 19.36 5.85 -13.55
CA VAL A 88 17.97 5.37 -13.48
C VAL A 88 17.54 5.24 -12.01
N LEU A 89 16.38 5.78 -11.68
CA LEU A 89 15.75 5.66 -10.37
C LEU A 89 14.45 4.86 -10.50
N ILE A 90 14.30 3.79 -9.70
CA ILE A 90 13.13 2.92 -9.73
C ILE A 90 12.56 2.79 -8.31
N GLY A 91 11.26 3.00 -8.15
CA GLY A 91 10.62 2.85 -6.85
C GLY A 91 9.14 3.22 -6.83
N MET A 92 8.60 3.40 -5.64
CA MET A 92 7.34 4.10 -5.41
C MET A 92 7.67 5.60 -5.28
N LEU A 93 7.55 6.31 -6.39
CA LEU A 93 8.06 7.68 -6.53
C LEU A 93 6.97 8.75 -6.54
N ASP A 94 5.74 8.39 -6.15
CA ASP A 94 4.55 9.25 -6.15
C ASP A 94 4.28 9.88 -7.53
N PRO A 95 3.70 9.12 -8.46
CA PRO A 95 3.51 9.53 -9.84
C PRO A 95 2.48 10.67 -10.02
N PHE A 96 1.85 11.14 -8.96
CA PHE A 96 0.86 12.22 -8.96
C PHE A 96 1.42 13.53 -8.39
N ASP A 97 2.65 13.54 -7.88
CA ASP A 97 3.35 14.73 -7.40
C ASP A 97 4.18 15.36 -8.53
N ASN A 98 3.61 16.37 -9.19
CA ASN A 98 4.27 17.05 -10.32
C ASN A 98 5.55 17.79 -9.90
N ASP A 99 5.62 18.32 -8.67
CA ASP A 99 6.81 19.04 -8.20
C ASP A 99 7.97 18.06 -7.97
N ASN A 100 7.69 16.89 -7.43
CA ASN A 100 8.66 15.83 -7.29
C ASN A 100 9.14 15.30 -8.65
N ILE A 101 8.24 15.13 -9.62
CA ILE A 101 8.61 14.73 -10.99
C ILE A 101 9.53 15.78 -11.63
N ALA A 102 9.17 17.07 -11.49
CA ALA A 102 9.99 18.17 -12.03
C ALA A 102 11.38 18.22 -11.36
N ALA A 103 11.46 17.99 -10.05
CA ALA A 103 12.73 17.95 -9.33
C ALA A 103 13.62 16.79 -9.80
N MET A 104 13.06 15.60 -10.01
CA MET A 104 13.79 14.44 -10.57
C MET A 104 14.26 14.72 -12.01
N ALA A 105 13.42 15.36 -12.83
CA ALA A 105 13.81 15.77 -14.18
C ALA A 105 14.97 16.78 -14.16
N ALA A 106 14.89 17.80 -13.31
CA ALA A 106 15.94 18.81 -13.17
C ALA A 106 17.28 18.21 -12.68
N GLN A 107 17.24 17.15 -11.88
CA GLN A 107 18.45 16.40 -11.48
C GLN A 107 19.04 15.59 -12.65
N GLY A 108 18.32 15.43 -13.75
CA GLY A 108 18.76 14.67 -14.92
C GLY A 108 18.70 13.15 -14.75
N VAL A 109 17.82 12.65 -13.86
CA VAL A 109 17.59 11.21 -13.70
C VAL A 109 16.50 10.71 -14.64
N THR A 110 16.56 9.44 -15.01
CA THR A 110 15.43 8.72 -15.63
C THR A 110 14.69 7.99 -14.53
N ALA A 111 13.45 8.41 -14.24
CA ALA A 111 12.70 7.89 -13.09
C ALA A 111 11.49 7.04 -13.51
N PHE A 112 11.34 5.89 -12.89
CA PHE A 112 10.21 4.98 -13.06
C PHE A 112 9.47 4.77 -11.73
N SER A 113 8.18 5.14 -11.71
CA SER A 113 7.29 4.86 -10.58
C SER A 113 6.42 3.64 -10.86
N LEU A 114 6.63 2.56 -10.08
CA LEU A 114 5.88 1.32 -10.26
C LEU A 114 4.41 1.45 -9.81
N GLU A 115 4.06 2.49 -9.06
CA GLU A 115 2.67 2.80 -8.71
C GLU A 115 1.82 3.13 -9.94
N ALA A 116 2.45 3.51 -11.05
CA ALA A 116 1.79 3.81 -12.32
C ALA A 116 1.67 2.61 -13.26
N ALA A 117 2.15 1.45 -12.87
CA ALA A 117 2.03 0.23 -13.68
C ALA A 117 0.56 -0.06 -14.02
N PRO A 118 0.24 -0.40 -15.28
CA PRO A 118 -1.13 -0.70 -15.68
C PRO A 118 -1.63 -2.00 -15.03
N ARG A 119 -2.94 -2.10 -14.79
CA ARG A 119 -3.55 -3.31 -14.21
C ARG A 119 -3.84 -4.35 -15.29
N THR A 120 -2.80 -4.85 -15.93
CA THR A 120 -2.85 -5.92 -16.94
C THR A 120 -2.23 -7.19 -16.39
N THR A 121 -2.55 -8.34 -16.99
CA THR A 121 -2.00 -9.64 -16.59
C THR A 121 -0.46 -9.63 -16.63
N ARG A 122 0.13 -8.98 -17.64
CA ARG A 122 1.58 -8.86 -17.81
C ARG A 122 2.26 -8.08 -16.71
N ALA A 123 1.58 -7.07 -16.15
CA ALA A 123 2.12 -6.20 -15.09
C ALA A 123 1.88 -6.72 -13.66
N GLN A 124 1.15 -7.81 -13.47
CA GLN A 124 0.78 -8.30 -12.13
C GLN A 124 1.97 -8.55 -11.21
N SER A 125 3.07 -9.11 -11.74
CA SER A 125 4.27 -9.36 -10.94
C SER A 125 5.03 -8.09 -10.54
N MET A 126 4.70 -6.95 -11.15
CA MET A 126 5.30 -5.63 -10.92
C MET A 126 4.39 -4.71 -10.10
N ASP A 127 3.18 -5.17 -9.73
CA ASP A 127 2.17 -4.37 -9.00
C ASP A 127 2.56 -4.20 -7.53
N VAL A 128 3.33 -3.15 -7.27
CA VAL A 128 3.76 -2.76 -5.91
C VAL A 128 2.58 -2.31 -5.04
N LEU A 129 1.53 -1.72 -5.64
CA LEU A 129 0.36 -1.29 -4.88
C LEU A 129 -0.38 -2.50 -4.30
N SER A 130 -0.57 -3.56 -5.09
CA SER A 130 -1.23 -4.78 -4.63
C SER A 130 -0.38 -5.54 -3.61
N SER A 131 0.92 -5.69 -3.84
CA SER A 131 1.80 -6.40 -2.89
C SER A 131 1.83 -5.71 -1.51
N GLN A 132 1.91 -4.39 -1.48
CA GLN A 132 1.96 -3.63 -0.23
C GLN A 132 0.57 -3.47 0.42
N ALA A 133 -0.50 -3.31 -0.36
CA ALA A 133 -1.86 -3.25 0.15
C ALA A 133 -2.30 -4.57 0.82
N ASN A 134 -1.87 -5.71 0.29
CA ASN A 134 -2.10 -7.02 0.90
C ASN A 134 -1.55 -7.07 2.33
N ILE A 135 -0.28 -6.65 2.50
CA ILE A 135 0.37 -6.60 3.81
C ILE A 135 -0.33 -5.60 4.74
N ALA A 136 -0.72 -4.44 4.21
CA ALA A 136 -1.45 -3.44 5.01
C ALA A 136 -2.78 -3.99 5.54
N GLY A 137 -3.53 -4.71 4.72
CA GLY A 137 -4.78 -5.39 5.13
C GLY A 137 -4.56 -6.42 6.24
N TYR A 138 -3.52 -7.24 6.12
CA TYR A 138 -3.11 -8.18 7.17
C TYR A 138 -2.77 -7.44 8.47
N LYS A 139 -1.88 -6.43 8.38
CA LYS A 139 -1.40 -5.70 9.56
C LYS A 139 -2.52 -4.92 10.25
N ALA A 140 -3.47 -4.37 9.50
CA ALA A 140 -4.64 -3.69 10.04
C ALA A 140 -5.43 -4.59 11.00
N VAL A 141 -5.66 -5.85 10.63
CA VAL A 141 -6.36 -6.81 11.48
C VAL A 141 -5.54 -7.17 12.72
N MET A 142 -4.22 -7.34 12.58
CA MET A 142 -3.35 -7.65 13.71
C MET A 142 -3.30 -6.50 14.73
N ILE A 143 -3.28 -5.24 14.26
CA ILE A 143 -3.35 -4.07 15.13
C ILE A 143 -4.73 -3.99 15.79
N ALA A 144 -5.81 -4.19 15.03
CA ALA A 144 -7.15 -4.21 15.58
C ALA A 144 -7.29 -5.26 16.69
N ALA A 145 -6.77 -6.47 16.48
CA ALA A 145 -6.80 -7.54 17.46
C ALA A 145 -5.97 -7.22 18.73
N ASN A 146 -4.84 -6.50 18.57
CA ASN A 146 -4.01 -6.05 19.69
C ASN A 146 -4.68 -4.96 20.52
N GLU A 147 -5.33 -4.00 19.87
CA GLU A 147 -6.01 -2.86 20.52
C GLU A 147 -7.37 -3.25 21.11
N TYR A 148 -8.01 -4.29 20.56
CA TYR A 148 -9.30 -4.78 21.00
C TYR A 148 -9.13 -5.64 22.27
N GLN A 149 -9.65 -5.16 23.39
CA GLN A 149 -9.46 -5.80 24.69
C GLN A 149 -10.38 -7.00 24.93
N ARG A 150 -10.74 -7.73 23.86
CA ARG A 150 -11.56 -8.94 23.89
C ARG A 150 -11.05 -9.97 22.89
N PHE A 151 -11.57 -11.19 22.97
CA PHE A 151 -11.22 -12.25 22.03
C PHE A 151 -11.77 -11.98 20.61
N MET A 152 -11.00 -12.32 19.59
CA MET A 152 -11.48 -12.34 18.22
C MET A 152 -12.45 -13.52 17.96
N PRO A 153 -12.11 -14.76 18.31
CA PRO A 153 -12.98 -15.91 18.14
C PRO A 153 -14.05 -16.01 19.23
N MET A 154 -15.08 -16.81 18.97
CA MET A 154 -15.95 -17.32 20.01
C MET A 154 -15.14 -18.25 20.92
N LEU A 155 -15.35 -18.12 22.22
CA LEU A 155 -14.71 -18.98 23.22
C LEU A 155 -15.75 -19.47 24.23
N MET A 156 -15.73 -20.76 24.51
CA MET A 156 -16.57 -21.37 25.54
C MET A 156 -15.71 -21.90 26.70
N THR A 157 -16.04 -21.50 27.91
CA THR A 157 -15.37 -21.91 29.13
C THR A 157 -16.40 -22.34 30.18
N ALA A 158 -15.98 -22.97 31.28
CA ALA A 158 -16.84 -23.24 32.43
C ALA A 158 -17.43 -21.95 33.05
N ALA A 159 -16.78 -20.81 32.87
CA ALA A 159 -17.24 -19.50 33.33
C ALA A 159 -18.25 -18.82 32.37
N GLY A 160 -18.51 -19.41 31.21
CA GLY A 160 -19.44 -18.89 30.21
C GLY A 160 -18.88 -18.78 28.79
N THR A 161 -19.70 -18.22 27.91
CA THR A 161 -19.39 -18.06 26.48
C THR A 161 -19.05 -16.60 26.16
N VAL A 162 -17.92 -16.39 25.49
CA VAL A 162 -17.54 -15.11 24.87
C VAL A 162 -17.92 -15.17 23.40
N LYS A 163 -18.69 -14.20 22.91
CA LYS A 163 -19.08 -14.10 21.50
C LYS A 163 -17.89 -13.68 20.66
N ALA A 164 -17.86 -14.15 19.40
CA ALA A 164 -16.87 -13.69 18.41
C ALA A 164 -16.98 -12.19 18.13
N ALA A 165 -15.84 -11.54 17.88
CA ALA A 165 -15.78 -10.15 17.44
C ALA A 165 -16.52 -9.97 16.12
N ARG A 166 -17.26 -8.88 15.99
CA ARG A 166 -17.91 -8.45 14.74
C ARG A 166 -17.03 -7.41 14.04
N VAL A 167 -16.55 -7.76 12.87
CA VAL A 167 -15.66 -6.90 12.06
C VAL A 167 -16.41 -6.39 10.85
N LEU A 168 -16.49 -5.07 10.69
CA LEU A 168 -17.03 -4.41 9.52
C LEU A 168 -15.87 -3.88 8.67
N ILE A 169 -15.81 -4.28 7.40
CA ILE A 169 -14.77 -3.85 6.47
C ILE A 169 -15.41 -2.99 5.37
N LEU A 170 -14.93 -1.76 5.23
CA LEU A 170 -15.41 -0.78 4.26
C LEU A 170 -14.38 -0.61 3.14
N GLY A 171 -14.70 -1.19 1.98
CA GLY A 171 -13.83 -1.37 0.82
C GLY A 171 -13.28 -2.78 0.74
N ALA A 172 -13.51 -3.45 -0.39
CA ALA A 172 -13.07 -4.81 -0.69
C ALA A 172 -12.07 -4.84 -1.87
N GLY A 173 -11.12 -3.89 -1.86
CA GLY A 173 -9.91 -3.98 -2.68
C GLY A 173 -8.93 -4.99 -2.09
N VAL A 174 -7.69 -5.01 -2.58
CA VAL A 174 -6.66 -5.96 -2.13
C VAL A 174 -6.49 -5.95 -0.60
N ALA A 175 -6.38 -4.76 0.01
CA ALA A 175 -6.27 -4.63 1.46
C ALA A 175 -7.52 -5.14 2.20
N GLY A 176 -8.71 -4.79 1.71
CA GLY A 176 -9.97 -5.21 2.33
C GLY A 176 -10.19 -6.72 2.25
N LEU A 177 -9.95 -7.34 1.09
CA LEU A 177 -10.05 -8.79 0.93
C LEU A 177 -9.05 -9.53 1.81
N GLN A 178 -7.82 -9.03 1.94
CA GLN A 178 -6.85 -9.61 2.86
C GLN A 178 -7.26 -9.43 4.33
N ALA A 179 -7.84 -8.27 4.67
CA ALA A 179 -8.37 -8.06 6.02
C ALA A 179 -9.51 -9.05 6.34
N ILE A 180 -10.44 -9.29 5.38
CA ILE A 180 -11.48 -10.31 5.51
C ILE A 180 -10.86 -11.68 5.78
N ALA A 181 -9.92 -12.10 4.93
CA ALA A 181 -9.26 -13.41 5.07
C ALA A 181 -8.53 -13.56 6.41
N THR A 182 -7.85 -12.51 6.88
CA THR A 182 -7.11 -12.53 8.14
C THR A 182 -8.05 -12.56 9.34
N ALA A 183 -9.05 -11.68 9.38
CA ALA A 183 -10.04 -11.64 10.47
C ALA A 183 -10.84 -12.95 10.56
N LYS A 184 -11.15 -13.57 9.41
CA LYS A 184 -11.80 -14.89 9.36
C LYS A 184 -10.95 -15.99 10.02
N ARG A 185 -9.64 -16.00 9.73
CA ARG A 185 -8.70 -16.94 10.37
C ARG A 185 -8.60 -16.74 11.86
N LEU A 186 -8.78 -15.52 12.36
CA LEU A 186 -8.86 -15.23 13.80
C LEU A 186 -10.22 -15.56 14.41
N GLY A 187 -11.18 -16.07 13.64
CA GLY A 187 -12.49 -16.51 14.14
C GLY A 187 -13.53 -15.40 14.29
N ALA A 188 -13.31 -14.23 13.72
CA ALA A 188 -14.29 -13.15 13.75
C ALA A 188 -15.50 -13.41 12.82
N VAL A 189 -16.61 -12.75 13.11
CA VAL A 189 -17.78 -12.64 12.21
C VAL A 189 -17.62 -11.38 11.39
N ILE A 190 -17.64 -11.50 10.05
CA ILE A 190 -17.26 -10.43 9.14
C ILE A 190 -18.44 -10.00 8.29
N GLU A 191 -18.66 -8.70 8.26
CA GLU A 191 -19.47 -8.01 7.27
C GLU A 191 -18.57 -7.07 6.45
N ALA A 192 -18.81 -6.95 5.15
CA ALA A 192 -18.04 -6.06 4.30
C ALA A 192 -18.89 -5.38 3.24
N SER A 193 -18.57 -4.14 2.92
CA SER A 193 -19.24 -3.34 1.89
C SER A 193 -18.25 -2.82 0.86
N ASP A 194 -18.65 -2.83 -0.40
CA ASP A 194 -17.95 -2.19 -1.51
C ASP A 194 -18.97 -1.66 -2.50
N VAL A 195 -18.64 -0.58 -3.21
CA VAL A 195 -19.56 -0.02 -4.24
C VAL A 195 -19.62 -0.88 -5.49
N ARG A 196 -18.61 -1.71 -5.75
CA ARG A 196 -18.49 -2.53 -6.96
C ARG A 196 -19.25 -3.85 -6.79
N PRO A 197 -20.19 -4.19 -7.69
CA PRO A 197 -20.95 -5.44 -7.62
C PRO A 197 -20.06 -6.69 -7.62
N ALA A 198 -18.97 -6.66 -8.38
CA ALA A 198 -18.02 -7.77 -8.47
C ALA A 198 -17.32 -8.12 -7.13
N ALA A 199 -17.31 -7.20 -6.16
CA ALA A 199 -16.73 -7.45 -4.84
C ALA A 199 -17.56 -8.43 -4.00
N LYS A 200 -18.88 -8.55 -4.26
CA LYS A 200 -19.77 -9.42 -3.49
C LYS A 200 -19.29 -10.86 -3.49
N GLU A 201 -19.08 -11.44 -4.65
CA GLU A 201 -18.63 -12.84 -4.79
C GLU A 201 -17.26 -13.04 -4.09
N GLN A 202 -16.36 -12.08 -4.23
CA GLN A 202 -15.04 -12.14 -3.59
C GLN A 202 -15.13 -12.12 -2.06
N ILE A 203 -16.00 -11.27 -1.49
CA ILE A 203 -16.25 -11.19 -0.04
C ILE A 203 -16.84 -12.51 0.47
N GLU A 204 -17.87 -13.00 -0.21
CA GLU A 204 -18.59 -14.22 0.19
C GLU A 204 -17.69 -15.47 0.08
N SER A 205 -16.84 -15.54 -0.94
CA SER A 205 -15.86 -16.64 -1.10
C SER A 205 -14.84 -16.71 0.05
N LEU A 206 -14.54 -15.58 0.69
CA LEU A 206 -13.67 -15.50 1.87
C LEU A 206 -14.42 -15.73 3.19
N GLY A 207 -15.75 -15.98 3.12
CA GLY A 207 -16.60 -16.25 4.28
C GLY A 207 -17.05 -14.98 5.02
N GLY A 208 -17.00 -13.81 4.38
CA GLY A 208 -17.63 -12.59 4.83
C GLY A 208 -19.08 -12.50 4.33
N LYS A 209 -19.90 -11.70 5.00
CA LYS A 209 -21.25 -11.35 4.55
C LYS A 209 -21.18 -10.00 3.82
N PHE A 210 -21.67 -9.96 2.59
CA PHE A 210 -21.76 -8.70 1.85
C PHE A 210 -22.86 -7.81 2.41
N VAL A 211 -22.55 -6.55 2.67
CA VAL A 211 -23.51 -5.50 3.06
C VAL A 211 -23.92 -4.78 1.79
N ASP A 212 -25.08 -5.13 1.27
CA ASP A 212 -25.58 -4.66 -0.01
C ASP A 212 -26.27 -3.30 0.15
N VAL A 213 -25.82 -2.31 -0.61
CA VAL A 213 -26.47 -1.00 -0.75
C VAL A 213 -27.26 -1.02 -2.06
N PRO A 214 -28.60 -0.95 -2.03
CA PRO A 214 -29.42 -1.08 -3.24
C PRO A 214 -29.09 0.00 -4.27
N TYR A 215 -29.02 -0.39 -5.55
CA TYR A 215 -29.01 0.53 -6.68
C TYR A 215 -30.48 0.80 -7.09
N GLU A 216 -30.86 2.06 -7.06
CA GLU A 216 -32.22 2.47 -7.42
C GLU A 216 -32.36 2.88 -8.89
N THR A 217 -31.25 3.26 -9.54
CA THR A 217 -31.22 3.70 -10.93
C THR A 217 -30.26 2.90 -11.79
N ASP A 218 -30.44 2.90 -13.11
CA ASP A 218 -29.50 2.28 -14.04
C ASP A 218 -28.18 3.04 -14.11
N GLU A 219 -28.20 4.36 -13.90
CA GLU A 219 -27.01 5.18 -13.78
C GLU A 219 -26.14 4.74 -12.61
N GLU A 220 -26.71 4.50 -11.43
CA GLU A 220 -25.99 3.96 -10.28
C GLU A 220 -25.34 2.62 -10.59
N ARG A 221 -26.05 1.71 -11.26
CA ARG A 221 -25.51 0.40 -11.68
C ARG A 221 -24.35 0.54 -12.64
N GLU A 222 -24.42 1.48 -13.58
CA GLU A 222 -23.35 1.72 -14.56
C GLU A 222 -22.12 2.34 -13.90
N ILE A 223 -22.30 3.31 -13.00
CA ILE A 223 -21.21 3.94 -12.25
C ILE A 223 -20.52 2.90 -11.36
N ALA A 224 -21.28 2.02 -10.71
CA ALA A 224 -20.76 0.99 -9.80
C ALA A 224 -19.83 -0.03 -10.47
N LYS A 225 -19.91 -0.22 -11.79
CA LYS A 225 -18.96 -1.08 -12.52
C LYS A 225 -17.51 -0.61 -12.38
N GLY A 226 -17.27 0.68 -12.09
CA GLY A 226 -15.95 1.24 -11.89
C GLY A 226 -15.14 1.39 -13.18
N VAL A 227 -13.86 1.70 -13.04
CA VAL A 227 -12.89 1.80 -14.16
C VAL A 227 -11.54 1.28 -13.69
N GLY A 228 -10.91 0.39 -14.45
CA GLY A 228 -9.57 -0.13 -14.14
C GLY A 228 -9.48 -0.84 -12.78
N GLY A 229 -10.58 -1.42 -12.30
CA GLY A 229 -10.67 -2.09 -10.99
C GLY A 229 -10.87 -1.14 -9.80
N TYR A 230 -10.93 0.18 -10.04
CA TYR A 230 -11.26 1.17 -9.01
C TYR A 230 -12.73 1.59 -9.06
N ALA A 231 -13.26 1.92 -7.87
CA ALA A 231 -14.59 2.52 -7.76
C ALA A 231 -14.64 3.92 -8.39
N ARG A 232 -15.77 4.25 -8.99
CA ARG A 232 -16.11 5.62 -9.40
C ARG A 232 -16.89 6.32 -8.29
N PRO A 233 -16.87 7.66 -8.19
CA PRO A 233 -17.74 8.39 -7.30
C PRO A 233 -19.21 8.07 -7.59
N MET A 234 -19.95 7.63 -6.57
CA MET A 234 -21.36 7.34 -6.67
C MET A 234 -22.22 8.63 -6.52
N PRO A 235 -23.44 8.66 -7.06
CA PRO A 235 -24.37 9.77 -6.85
C PRO A 235 -24.67 10.01 -5.36
N GLU A 236 -24.96 11.25 -4.99
CA GLU A 236 -25.20 11.67 -3.62
C GLU A 236 -26.31 10.87 -2.92
N ALA A 237 -27.40 10.56 -3.65
CA ALA A 237 -28.51 9.77 -3.13
C ALA A 237 -28.05 8.35 -2.70
N TRP A 238 -27.22 7.69 -3.53
CA TRP A 238 -26.65 6.40 -3.19
C TRP A 238 -25.69 6.49 -2.00
N MET A 239 -24.86 7.53 -1.97
CA MET A 239 -23.91 7.74 -0.85
C MET A 239 -24.64 7.97 0.48
N LYS A 240 -25.79 8.65 0.48
CA LYS A 240 -26.63 8.80 1.67
C LYS A 240 -27.18 7.45 2.16
N ARG A 241 -27.63 6.58 1.24
CA ARG A 241 -28.09 5.23 1.60
C ARG A 241 -26.95 4.39 2.15
N GLN A 242 -25.78 4.48 1.53
CA GLN A 242 -24.57 3.80 2.03
C GLN A 242 -24.21 4.28 3.44
N ALA A 243 -24.15 5.59 3.66
CA ALA A 243 -23.82 6.16 4.97
C ALA A 243 -24.77 5.70 6.07
N ALA A 244 -26.09 5.67 5.78
CA ALA A 244 -27.09 5.18 6.74
C ALA A 244 -26.90 3.70 7.07
N LEU A 245 -26.66 2.86 6.08
CA LEU A 245 -26.43 1.42 6.27
C LEU A 245 -25.12 1.16 7.00
N VAL A 246 -24.05 1.89 6.65
CA VAL A 246 -22.76 1.81 7.36
C VAL A 246 -22.93 2.20 8.82
N ALA A 247 -23.66 3.28 9.11
CA ALA A 247 -23.93 3.71 10.49
C ALA A 247 -24.65 2.63 11.30
N GLU A 248 -25.68 1.99 10.72
CA GLU A 248 -26.39 0.87 11.35
C GLU A 248 -25.45 -0.30 11.68
N ARG A 249 -24.59 -0.69 10.73
CA ARG A 249 -23.67 -1.81 10.92
C ARG A 249 -22.52 -1.48 11.88
N ALA A 250 -22.00 -0.25 11.82
CA ALA A 250 -20.92 0.21 12.70
C ALA A 250 -21.34 0.20 14.18
N GLN A 251 -22.58 0.57 14.49
CA GLN A 251 -23.12 0.47 15.86
C GLN A 251 -23.11 -0.95 16.42
N GLN A 252 -23.17 -1.97 15.55
CA GLN A 252 -23.13 -3.38 15.94
C GLN A 252 -21.73 -3.96 15.87
N ALA A 253 -20.79 -3.31 15.19
CA ALA A 253 -19.42 -3.76 15.03
C ALA A 253 -18.60 -3.56 16.31
N ASP A 254 -17.62 -4.40 16.49
CA ASP A 254 -16.58 -4.27 17.51
C ASP A 254 -15.31 -3.68 16.90
N ILE A 255 -15.10 -3.93 15.61
CA ILE A 255 -13.96 -3.44 14.83
C ILE A 255 -14.47 -2.95 13.48
N VAL A 256 -14.04 -1.76 13.06
CA VAL A 256 -14.27 -1.23 11.71
C VAL A 256 -12.91 -1.01 11.03
N ILE A 257 -12.74 -1.53 9.82
CA ILE A 257 -11.53 -1.32 9.00
C ILE A 257 -11.94 -0.61 7.72
N THR A 258 -11.39 0.57 7.46
CA THR A 258 -11.65 1.34 6.24
C THR A 258 -10.47 1.25 5.30
N THR A 259 -10.72 0.99 4.01
CA THR A 259 -9.66 0.69 3.04
C THR A 259 -9.82 1.41 1.70
N ALA A 260 -10.73 2.37 1.57
CA ALA A 260 -10.99 3.03 0.30
C ALA A 260 -9.92 4.10 0.01
N LEU A 261 -8.99 3.74 -0.86
CA LEU A 261 -7.95 4.61 -1.35
C LEU A 261 -7.80 4.44 -2.87
N ILE A 262 -7.90 5.54 -3.60
CA ILE A 262 -7.64 5.61 -5.03
C ILE A 262 -6.37 6.44 -5.22
N PRO A 263 -5.30 5.90 -5.84
CA PRO A 263 -4.07 6.65 -6.06
C PRO A 263 -4.32 8.00 -6.75
N GLY A 264 -3.66 9.05 -6.27
CA GLY A 264 -3.79 10.40 -6.80
C GLY A 264 -5.10 11.14 -6.47
N ARG A 265 -5.99 10.54 -5.64
CA ARG A 265 -7.25 11.17 -5.23
C ARG A 265 -7.40 11.20 -3.72
N LYS A 266 -8.14 12.19 -3.21
CA LYS A 266 -8.54 12.20 -1.80
C LYS A 266 -9.42 10.98 -1.50
N PRO A 267 -9.22 10.29 -0.37
CA PRO A 267 -10.07 9.18 0.02
C PRO A 267 -11.50 9.68 0.32
N PRO A 268 -12.53 8.89 0.00
CA PRO A 268 -13.89 9.22 0.39
C PRO A 268 -14.08 9.09 1.91
N VAL A 269 -14.99 9.87 2.48
CA VAL A 269 -15.45 9.66 3.85
C VAL A 269 -16.40 8.45 3.85
N LEU A 270 -16.03 7.40 4.57
CA LEU A 270 -16.83 6.18 4.72
C LEU A 270 -17.40 6.01 6.12
N LEU A 271 -16.69 6.50 7.13
CA LEU A 271 -17.10 6.43 8.53
C LEU A 271 -17.20 7.85 9.09
N HIS A 272 -18.41 8.37 9.16
CA HIS A 272 -18.66 9.73 9.63
C HIS A 272 -18.47 9.89 11.14
N SER A 273 -18.19 11.09 11.62
CA SER A 273 -17.93 11.38 13.03
C SER A 273 -19.09 11.04 13.96
N ASP A 274 -20.33 11.30 13.52
CA ASP A 274 -21.54 10.92 14.23
C ASP A 274 -21.76 9.40 14.29
N THR A 275 -21.33 8.69 13.25
CA THR A 275 -21.33 7.22 13.26
C THR A 275 -20.37 6.69 14.33
N VAL A 276 -19.15 7.23 14.40
CA VAL A 276 -18.17 6.85 15.44
C VAL A 276 -18.71 7.14 16.84
N ALA A 277 -19.36 8.29 17.02
CA ALA A 277 -19.95 8.69 18.31
C ALA A 277 -21.01 7.70 18.83
N ASN A 278 -21.64 6.95 17.93
CA ASN A 278 -22.68 5.96 18.23
C ASN A 278 -22.17 4.50 18.23
N MET A 279 -20.87 4.27 18.03
CA MET A 279 -20.27 2.94 18.16
C MET A 279 -20.17 2.54 19.64
N LYS A 280 -20.00 1.25 19.89
CA LYS A 280 -19.83 0.71 21.24
C LYS A 280 -18.52 1.23 21.85
N PRO A 281 -18.51 1.68 23.12
CA PRO A 281 -17.26 1.90 23.84
C PRO A 281 -16.37 0.64 23.82
N GLY A 282 -15.07 0.83 23.61
CA GLY A 282 -14.11 -0.27 23.42
C GLY A 282 -14.01 -0.80 21.99
N SER A 283 -14.79 -0.25 21.04
CA SER A 283 -14.62 -0.54 19.62
C SER A 283 -13.34 0.07 19.05
N ILE A 284 -12.85 -0.54 17.97
CA ILE A 284 -11.62 -0.14 17.29
C ILE A 284 -11.95 0.25 15.84
N VAL A 285 -11.39 1.36 15.40
CA VAL A 285 -11.38 1.78 13.99
C VAL A 285 -9.95 1.75 13.48
N ILE A 286 -9.70 1.06 12.37
CA ILE A 286 -8.41 1.10 11.65
C ILE A 286 -8.65 1.80 10.32
N ASP A 287 -8.03 2.93 10.11
CA ASP A 287 -8.14 3.71 8.88
C ASP A 287 -6.89 3.52 8.02
N ILE A 288 -6.96 2.64 7.02
CA ILE A 288 -5.80 2.36 6.12
C ILE A 288 -5.50 3.55 5.20
N ALA A 289 -6.47 4.45 4.99
CA ALA A 289 -6.29 5.66 4.20
C ALA A 289 -5.75 6.86 5.01
N ALA A 290 -5.38 6.66 6.27
CA ALA A 290 -4.81 7.69 7.13
C ALA A 290 -3.66 8.45 6.46
N GLY A 291 -3.59 9.75 6.65
CA GLY A 291 -2.58 10.63 6.06
C GLY A 291 -2.88 11.06 4.61
N LYS A 292 -3.95 10.56 3.98
CA LYS A 292 -4.31 10.86 2.59
C LYS A 292 -5.52 11.79 2.46
N GLY A 293 -6.27 12.00 3.53
CA GLY A 293 -7.41 12.91 3.61
C GLY A 293 -7.03 14.33 4.04
N GLU A 294 -8.04 15.15 4.25
CA GLU A 294 -7.83 16.52 4.76
C GLU A 294 -7.23 16.49 6.17
N ASN A 295 -6.29 17.38 6.43
CA ASN A 295 -5.59 17.50 7.72
C ASN A 295 -4.96 16.19 8.22
N GLY A 296 -4.58 15.29 7.30
CA GLY A 296 -3.99 14.00 7.64
C GLY A 296 -4.99 12.93 8.06
N SER A 297 -6.29 13.15 7.86
CA SER A 297 -7.32 12.12 8.04
C SER A 297 -7.27 11.06 6.93
N GLY A 298 -8.25 10.19 6.90
CA GLY A 298 -8.42 9.16 5.87
C GLY A 298 -9.88 9.00 5.48
N ASN A 299 -10.40 7.76 5.55
CA ASN A 299 -11.81 7.47 5.37
C ASN A 299 -12.69 7.86 6.58
N CYS A 300 -12.08 8.20 7.71
CA CYS A 300 -12.73 8.73 8.89
C CYS A 300 -12.17 10.13 9.20
N PRO A 301 -13.00 11.18 9.29
CA PRO A 301 -12.54 12.54 9.58
C PRO A 301 -11.86 12.70 10.94
N LEU A 302 -12.13 11.80 11.89
CA LEU A 302 -11.54 11.81 13.23
C LEU A 302 -10.14 11.18 13.28
N THR A 303 -9.71 10.53 12.20
CA THR A 303 -8.37 9.94 12.10
C THR A 303 -7.29 11.01 12.16
N GLN A 304 -6.25 10.75 12.93
CA GLN A 304 -5.02 11.56 12.96
C GLN A 304 -3.84 10.70 12.47
N ALA A 305 -3.08 11.24 11.52
CA ALA A 305 -1.93 10.55 10.94
C ALA A 305 -0.93 10.12 12.03
N ASP A 306 -0.52 8.86 11.97
CA ASP A 306 0.45 8.19 12.85
C ASP A 306 0.12 8.24 14.35
N LYS A 307 -1.18 8.37 14.69
CA LYS A 307 -1.66 8.36 16.06
C LYS A 307 -2.78 7.37 16.29
N ILE A 308 -2.94 6.99 17.55
CA ILE A 308 -4.16 6.40 18.09
C ILE A 308 -4.87 7.51 18.86
N VAL A 309 -6.11 7.81 18.50
CA VAL A 309 -6.96 8.77 19.21
C VAL A 309 -8.18 8.05 19.76
N GLU A 310 -8.74 8.54 20.85
CA GLU A 310 -9.94 7.98 21.46
C GLU A 310 -11.06 9.03 21.46
N VAL A 311 -12.22 8.61 20.96
CA VAL A 311 -13.42 9.44 20.90
C VAL A 311 -14.60 8.63 21.44
N ASN A 312 -15.22 9.08 22.53
CA ASN A 312 -16.35 8.38 23.18
C ASN A 312 -16.05 6.89 23.50
N GLY A 313 -14.81 6.58 23.90
CA GLY A 313 -14.38 5.21 24.20
C GLY A 313 -14.11 4.36 22.96
N VAL A 314 -14.12 4.93 21.75
CA VAL A 314 -13.73 4.27 20.49
C VAL A 314 -12.31 4.68 20.14
N LYS A 315 -11.41 3.71 19.98
CA LYS A 315 -10.05 3.97 19.52
C LYS A 315 -10.00 4.03 18.01
N ILE A 316 -9.39 5.08 17.46
CA ILE A 316 -9.18 5.28 16.03
C ILE A 316 -7.67 5.24 15.77
N VAL A 317 -7.23 4.28 14.98
CA VAL A 317 -5.83 4.04 14.64
C VAL A 317 -5.56 4.59 13.24
N GLY A 318 -4.68 5.58 13.15
CA GLY A 318 -4.34 6.30 11.93
C GLY A 318 -2.91 6.06 11.44
N TYR A 319 -2.34 4.85 11.58
CA TYR A 319 -0.98 4.58 11.08
C TYR A 319 -0.90 4.65 9.56
N THR A 320 -0.02 5.51 9.06
CA THR A 320 0.07 5.85 7.63
C THR A 320 0.86 4.85 6.79
N ASN A 321 1.69 3.99 7.42
CA ASN A 321 2.56 3.04 6.73
C ASN A 321 2.50 1.63 7.34
N LEU A 322 1.33 0.99 7.21
CA LEU A 322 1.11 -0.35 7.78
C LEU A 322 2.00 -1.43 7.16
N ALA A 323 2.34 -1.31 5.87
CA ALA A 323 3.20 -2.28 5.21
C ALA A 323 4.62 -2.29 5.79
N SER A 324 5.15 -1.13 6.19
CA SER A 324 6.47 -1.04 6.82
C SER A 324 6.52 -1.76 8.19
N MET A 325 5.38 -1.91 8.86
CA MET A 325 5.30 -2.65 10.14
C MET A 325 5.41 -4.18 9.98
N VAL A 326 5.56 -4.68 8.74
CA VAL A 326 5.90 -6.07 8.39
C VAL A 326 7.06 -6.03 7.39
N ALA A 327 8.12 -5.33 7.78
CA ALA A 327 9.19 -4.89 6.89
C ALA A 327 9.88 -6.01 6.12
N ALA A 328 10.10 -7.17 6.73
CA ALA A 328 10.77 -8.31 6.09
C ALA A 328 10.00 -8.82 4.87
N ASP A 329 8.73 -9.17 5.04
CA ASP A 329 7.89 -9.68 3.95
C ASP A 329 7.54 -8.58 2.94
N ALA A 330 7.29 -7.35 3.44
CA ALA A 330 7.03 -6.20 2.58
C ALA A 330 8.21 -5.91 1.65
N SER A 331 9.44 -5.94 2.17
CA SER A 331 10.66 -5.78 1.37
C SER A 331 10.86 -6.92 0.38
N ALA A 332 10.61 -8.17 0.79
CA ALA A 332 10.77 -9.33 -0.07
C ALA A 332 9.83 -9.29 -1.28
N LEU A 333 8.55 -8.96 -1.08
CA LEU A 333 7.58 -8.82 -2.16
C LEU A 333 7.91 -7.61 -3.05
N TYR A 334 8.22 -6.48 -2.43
CA TYR A 334 8.58 -5.26 -3.14
C TYR A 334 9.83 -5.44 -4.02
N ALA A 335 10.88 -6.01 -3.48
CA ALA A 335 12.12 -6.28 -4.20
C ALA A 335 11.90 -7.20 -5.43
N ARG A 336 10.99 -8.17 -5.34
CA ARG A 336 10.61 -9.02 -6.47
C ARG A 336 9.86 -8.22 -7.54
N ASN A 337 8.96 -7.30 -7.15
CA ASN A 337 8.30 -6.40 -8.10
C ASN A 337 9.33 -5.56 -8.88
N LEU A 338 10.34 -5.00 -8.20
CA LEU A 338 11.41 -4.21 -8.82
C LEU A 338 12.21 -5.04 -9.83
N ILE A 339 12.62 -6.26 -9.46
CA ILE A 339 13.38 -7.12 -10.37
C ILE A 339 12.56 -7.48 -11.62
N ASP A 340 11.27 -7.76 -11.45
CA ASP A 340 10.43 -8.09 -12.59
C ASP A 340 10.27 -6.90 -13.54
N PHE A 341 10.15 -5.70 -13.03
CA PHE A 341 10.17 -4.49 -13.85
C PHE A 341 11.53 -4.27 -14.55
N MET A 342 12.64 -4.50 -13.85
CA MET A 342 13.98 -4.34 -14.42
C MET A 342 14.21 -5.21 -15.65
N LYS A 343 13.56 -6.38 -15.76
CA LYS A 343 13.64 -7.24 -16.97
C LYS A 343 13.09 -6.57 -18.23
N LEU A 344 12.29 -5.52 -18.09
CA LEU A 344 11.75 -4.76 -19.23
C LEU A 344 12.71 -3.67 -19.71
N ILE A 345 13.62 -3.21 -18.85
CA ILE A 345 14.50 -2.06 -19.13
C ILE A 345 15.99 -2.43 -19.12
N VAL A 346 16.33 -3.69 -18.86
CA VAL A 346 17.71 -4.20 -18.89
C VAL A 346 17.75 -5.46 -19.75
N ASP A 347 18.64 -5.50 -20.72
CA ASP A 347 18.81 -6.65 -21.60
C ASP A 347 19.65 -7.77 -20.97
N LYS A 348 19.77 -8.89 -21.69
CA LYS A 348 20.57 -10.06 -21.26
C LYS A 348 22.07 -9.79 -21.13
N ASP A 349 22.56 -8.72 -21.75
CA ASP A 349 23.98 -8.30 -21.68
C ASP A 349 24.19 -7.27 -20.55
N ALA A 350 23.22 -7.14 -19.65
CA ALA A 350 23.19 -6.18 -18.55
C ALA A 350 23.30 -4.72 -19.00
N LYS A 351 22.73 -4.38 -20.17
CA LYS A 351 22.69 -3.01 -20.70
C LYS A 351 21.31 -2.42 -20.55
N LEU A 352 21.25 -1.12 -20.27
CA LEU A 352 20.00 -0.39 -20.19
C LEU A 352 19.34 -0.28 -21.57
N ILE A 353 18.10 -0.72 -21.65
CA ILE A 353 17.20 -0.53 -22.78
C ILE A 353 15.92 0.13 -22.22
N ILE A 354 15.39 1.13 -22.91
CA ILE A 354 14.13 1.76 -22.51
C ILE A 354 13.21 1.73 -23.74
N PRO A 355 12.44 0.63 -23.91
CA PRO A 355 11.56 0.49 -25.06
C PRO A 355 10.43 1.52 -24.99
N ALA A 356 10.30 2.30 -26.07
CA ALA A 356 9.29 3.35 -26.14
C ALA A 356 7.88 2.83 -26.47
N ASP A 357 7.77 1.61 -26.94
CA ASP A 357 6.54 0.92 -27.34
C ASP A 357 6.00 -0.05 -26.30
N ASP A 358 6.71 -0.23 -25.17
CA ASP A 358 6.23 -1.04 -24.05
C ASP A 358 5.26 -0.25 -23.18
N ASP A 359 4.03 -0.73 -23.05
CA ASP A 359 2.95 -0.08 -22.30
C ASP A 359 3.24 0.05 -20.81
N ILE A 360 3.93 -0.92 -20.19
CA ILE A 360 4.29 -0.88 -18.77
C ILE A 360 5.42 0.12 -18.55
N VAL A 361 6.48 0.06 -19.37
CA VAL A 361 7.62 0.98 -19.26
C VAL A 361 7.17 2.42 -19.46
N THR A 362 6.35 2.67 -20.48
CA THR A 362 5.81 4.01 -20.79
C THR A 362 4.92 4.51 -19.66
N ALA A 363 4.05 3.67 -19.10
CA ALA A 363 3.18 4.07 -17.99
C ALA A 363 3.95 4.40 -16.71
N CYS A 364 5.04 3.69 -16.43
CA CYS A 364 5.87 3.92 -15.25
C CYS A 364 6.85 5.08 -15.38
N LEU A 365 7.15 5.53 -16.62
CA LEU A 365 8.14 6.59 -16.86
C LEU A 365 7.64 7.95 -16.39
N MET A 366 8.35 8.56 -15.43
CA MET A 366 8.03 9.87 -14.85
C MET A 366 8.76 11.00 -15.56
N CYS A 367 10.07 10.86 -15.72
CA CYS A 367 10.94 11.83 -16.36
C CYS A 367 12.12 11.14 -17.05
N ARG A 368 12.65 11.79 -18.08
CA ARG A 368 13.82 11.35 -18.84
C ARG A 368 14.46 12.54 -19.55
N ASP A 369 15.78 12.50 -19.70
CA ASP A 369 16.57 13.51 -20.46
C ASP A 369 16.28 14.96 -20.01
N GLY A 370 16.14 15.18 -18.70
CA GLY A 370 15.85 16.49 -18.11
C GLY A 370 14.40 16.97 -18.27
N GLN A 371 13.50 16.14 -18.77
CA GLN A 371 12.11 16.50 -19.03
C GLN A 371 11.14 15.64 -18.23
N ALA A 372 10.11 16.26 -17.67
CA ALA A 372 8.96 15.56 -17.14
C ALA A 372 8.15 14.97 -18.31
N VAL A 373 8.05 13.65 -18.35
CA VAL A 373 7.30 12.92 -19.40
C VAL A 373 5.84 12.74 -18.98
N ARG A 374 5.63 12.38 -17.72
CA ARG A 374 4.30 12.24 -17.16
C ARG A 374 3.74 13.62 -16.78
N LYS A 375 2.50 13.89 -17.21
CA LYS A 375 1.69 15.05 -16.81
C LYS A 375 0.39 14.54 -16.22
N ASN A 376 0.08 14.96 -15.01
CA ASN A 376 -1.16 14.59 -14.28
C ASN A 376 -2.22 15.68 -14.43
#